data_06e5714f23e57bdce1e2d8e529074105
#
_entry.id   06e5714f23e57bdce1e2d8e529074105
#
_cell.length_a   1.000
_cell.length_b   1.000
_cell.length_c   1.000
_cell.angle_alpha   90.00
_cell.angle_beta   90.00
_cell.angle_gamma   90.00
#
_symmetry.space_group_name_H-M   'P 1'
#
loop_
_entity.id
_entity.type
_entity.pdbx_description
1 polymer ?
#
loop_
_entity_poly.entity_id
_entity_poly.type
_entity_poly.pdbx_seq_one_letter_code
_entity_poly.pdbx_strand_id
1 'polypeptide(L)'
;MRWILLGLMALTCACWGEDEEPPGQLVGSFQALGLMVEQSCGAAVPAPDPLDLKFDLRSESNGRAYWRLWGGAMFAGVENNNTYTFQTSRSWMVIEPDRFRGYVGCSVTQRDVFTFEVSVPEIKAGLDAGVEDSGVDGDADTEADAGAGVEVDPTLVLITGSQTTEIVPLTGADCTPAVAALGGPFLSLPCRVEYVLNGSGIAPE
;
A
#
# COMPACT_ATOMS: atom_id res chain seq x y z
N MET A 1 -51.71 -33.39 -11.69
CA MET A 1 -51.48 -31.94 -11.62
C MET A 1 -50.62 -31.67 -10.37
N ARG A 2 -49.31 -31.50 -10.50
CA ARG A 2 -48.38 -31.17 -9.40
C ARG A 2 -47.75 -29.83 -9.73
N TRP A 3 -48.09 -28.82 -8.96
CA TRP A 3 -47.54 -27.48 -9.04
C TRP A 3 -46.15 -27.48 -8.39
N ILE A 4 -45.09 -27.21 -9.16
CA ILE A 4 -43.71 -27.01 -8.68
C ILE A 4 -43.60 -25.50 -8.46
N LEU A 5 -43.57 -25.09 -7.19
CA LEU A 5 -43.20 -23.74 -6.78
C LEU A 5 -41.69 -23.60 -6.92
N LEU A 6 -41.21 -22.93 -7.96
CA LEU A 6 -39.86 -22.46 -8.12
C LEU A 6 -39.64 -21.24 -7.21
N GLY A 7 -39.01 -21.49 -6.05
CA GLY A 7 -38.52 -20.45 -5.19
C GLY A 7 -37.34 -19.73 -5.84
N LEU A 8 -37.57 -18.50 -6.30
CA LEU A 8 -36.53 -17.60 -6.80
C LEU A 8 -35.73 -17.08 -5.60
N MET A 9 -34.59 -17.72 -5.31
CA MET A 9 -33.64 -17.24 -4.31
C MET A 9 -32.87 -16.06 -4.93
N ALA A 10 -33.33 -14.84 -4.63
CA ALA A 10 -32.61 -13.62 -4.97
C ALA A 10 -31.31 -13.60 -4.15
N LEU A 11 -30.20 -13.96 -4.78
CA LEU A 11 -28.88 -13.61 -4.26
C LEU A 11 -28.76 -12.08 -4.31
N THR A 12 -28.98 -11.44 -3.18
CA THR A 12 -28.55 -10.06 -2.98
C THR A 12 -27.01 -10.08 -2.91
N CYS A 13 -26.35 -9.90 -4.06
CA CYS A 13 -24.99 -9.37 -4.05
C CYS A 13 -25.06 -8.03 -3.32
N ALA A 14 -24.63 -7.99 -2.08
CA ALA A 14 -24.30 -6.76 -1.41
C ALA A 14 -23.06 -6.19 -2.15
N CYS A 15 -23.33 -5.44 -3.23
CA CYS A 15 -22.35 -4.50 -3.74
C CYS A 15 -22.11 -3.52 -2.60
N TRP A 16 -20.92 -3.54 -2.04
CA TRP A 16 -20.45 -2.49 -1.14
C TRP A 16 -20.52 -1.20 -1.95
N GLY A 17 -21.33 -0.26 -1.47
CA GLY A 17 -21.52 1.01 -2.16
C GLY A 17 -20.18 1.71 -2.29
N GLU A 18 -19.93 2.28 -3.47
CA GLU A 18 -18.71 3.03 -3.82
C GLU A 18 -18.51 4.31 -3.00
N ASP A 19 -19.41 4.62 -2.06
CA ASP A 19 -19.49 5.89 -1.32
C ASP A 19 -19.12 5.78 0.17
N GLU A 20 -18.67 4.62 0.67
CA GLU A 20 -18.26 4.53 2.07
C GLU A 20 -16.86 5.11 2.24
N GLU A 21 -16.78 6.22 2.98
CA GLU A 21 -15.51 6.87 3.27
C GLU A 21 -14.55 5.86 3.94
N PRO A 22 -13.30 5.73 3.45
CA PRO A 22 -12.33 4.81 4.04
C PRO A 22 -12.10 5.14 5.52
N PRO A 23 -11.95 4.13 6.39
CA PRO A 23 -11.74 4.34 7.81
C PRO A 23 -10.45 5.10 8.10
N GLY A 24 -10.38 5.73 9.28
CA GLY A 24 -9.22 6.48 9.74
C GLY A 24 -9.13 7.90 9.20
N GLN A 25 -8.26 8.69 9.80
CA GLN A 25 -7.95 10.06 9.36
C GLN A 25 -6.96 10.02 8.20
N LEU A 26 -7.13 10.90 7.23
CA LEU A 26 -6.20 11.04 6.11
C LEU A 26 -4.86 11.58 6.64
N VAL A 27 -3.79 10.82 6.44
CA VAL A 27 -2.40 11.23 6.69
C VAL A 27 -1.89 12.06 5.51
N GLY A 28 -2.23 11.63 4.30
CA GLY A 28 -1.92 12.34 3.06
C GLY A 28 -2.19 11.49 1.83
N SER A 29 -2.17 12.17 0.67
CA SER A 29 -2.14 11.55 -0.65
C SER A 29 -0.71 11.61 -1.17
N PHE A 30 -0.22 10.52 -1.73
CA PHE A 30 1.19 10.37 -2.11
C PHE A 30 1.34 9.85 -3.52
N GLN A 31 2.43 10.30 -4.17
CA GLN A 31 2.98 9.62 -5.34
C GLN A 31 4.38 9.12 -5.01
N ALA A 32 4.63 7.83 -5.16
CA ALA A 32 5.92 7.20 -4.93
C ALA A 32 6.40 6.47 -6.19
N LEU A 33 7.69 6.62 -6.49
CA LEU A 33 8.39 5.87 -7.53
C LEU A 33 9.23 4.79 -6.88
N GLY A 34 9.08 3.56 -7.36
CA GLY A 34 9.85 2.40 -6.94
C GLY A 34 10.94 2.09 -7.95
N LEU A 35 12.20 2.06 -7.48
CA LEU A 35 13.33 1.56 -8.25
C LEU A 35 13.54 0.10 -7.89
N MET A 36 13.57 -0.77 -8.90
CA MET A 36 13.79 -2.19 -8.72
C MET A 36 15.23 -2.47 -8.27
N VAL A 37 15.38 -3.20 -7.16
CA VAL A 37 16.68 -3.60 -6.61
C VAL A 37 16.92 -5.11 -6.71
N GLU A 38 15.84 -5.90 -6.79
CA GLU A 38 15.91 -7.35 -6.97
C GLU A 38 14.77 -7.85 -7.87
N GLN A 39 15.08 -8.79 -8.78
CA GLN A 39 14.11 -9.52 -9.59
C GLN A 39 14.62 -10.93 -9.87
N SER A 40 14.21 -11.90 -9.05
CA SER A 40 14.55 -13.32 -9.20
C SER A 40 13.40 -14.21 -9.66
N CYS A 41 12.19 -13.62 -9.82
CA CYS A 41 10.99 -14.37 -10.25
C CYS A 41 10.89 -14.55 -11.77
N GLY A 42 11.59 -13.73 -12.55
CA GLY A 42 11.48 -13.74 -14.01
C GLY A 42 10.13 -13.22 -14.52
N ALA A 43 9.75 -13.64 -15.72
CA ALA A 43 8.55 -13.14 -16.41
C ALA A 43 7.22 -13.57 -15.74
N ALA A 44 7.26 -14.53 -14.81
CA ALA A 44 6.08 -15.00 -14.08
C ALA A 44 5.46 -13.90 -13.19
N VAL A 45 6.27 -12.92 -12.77
CA VAL A 45 5.83 -11.80 -11.95
C VAL A 45 6.11 -10.52 -12.72
N PRO A 46 5.05 -9.86 -13.24
CA PRO A 46 5.20 -8.54 -13.84
C PRO A 46 5.81 -7.58 -12.82
N ALA A 47 6.94 -7.00 -13.18
CA ALA A 47 7.70 -6.10 -12.32
C ALA A 47 8.05 -4.85 -13.14
N PRO A 48 7.17 -3.81 -13.15
CA PRO A 48 7.44 -2.58 -13.86
C PRO A 48 8.65 -1.86 -13.24
N ASP A 49 9.49 -1.26 -14.08
CA ASP A 49 10.62 -0.45 -13.64
C ASP A 49 10.69 0.84 -14.46
N PRO A 50 10.38 2.00 -13.85
CA PRO A 50 10.00 2.18 -12.44
C PRO A 50 8.57 1.74 -12.13
N LEU A 51 8.33 1.41 -10.86
CA LEU A 51 6.99 1.22 -10.30
C LEU A 51 6.43 2.60 -9.89
N ASP A 52 5.29 2.99 -10.45
CA ASP A 52 4.60 4.26 -10.11
C ASP A 52 3.35 3.95 -9.28
N LEU A 53 3.30 4.50 -8.06
CA LEU A 53 2.22 4.29 -7.11
C LEU A 53 1.60 5.64 -6.73
N LYS A 54 0.27 5.76 -6.89
CA LYS A 54 -0.51 6.87 -6.33
C LYS A 54 -1.50 6.31 -5.33
N PHE A 55 -1.52 6.87 -4.14
CA PHE A 55 -2.32 6.33 -3.04
C PHE A 55 -2.61 7.33 -1.95
N ASP A 56 -3.67 7.03 -1.19
CA ASP A 56 -4.01 7.68 0.06
C ASP A 56 -3.54 6.82 1.23
N LEU A 57 -2.97 7.45 2.22
CA LEU A 57 -2.58 6.84 3.50
C LEU A 57 -3.48 7.39 4.60
N ARG A 58 -4.06 6.51 5.38
CA ARG A 58 -4.94 6.86 6.52
C ARG A 58 -4.49 6.11 7.76
N SER A 59 -4.75 6.68 8.93
CA SER A 59 -4.39 6.07 10.21
C SER A 59 -5.48 6.31 11.26
N GLU A 60 -5.58 5.39 12.20
CA GLU A 60 -6.42 5.48 13.38
C GLU A 60 -5.56 5.64 14.64
N SER A 61 -6.10 6.25 15.68
CA SER A 61 -5.40 6.45 16.94
C SER A 61 -4.98 5.16 17.67
N ASN A 62 -5.51 4.02 17.26
CA ASN A 62 -5.16 2.69 17.78
C ASN A 62 -3.98 2.02 17.06
N GLY A 63 -3.31 2.72 16.12
CA GLY A 63 -2.19 2.20 15.35
C GLY A 63 -2.61 1.34 14.13
N ARG A 64 -3.91 1.34 13.77
CA ARG A 64 -4.33 0.78 12.49
C ARG A 64 -4.05 1.76 11.38
N ALA A 65 -3.62 1.26 10.23
CA ALA A 65 -3.40 2.04 9.04
C ALA A 65 -4.13 1.45 7.84
N TYR A 66 -4.44 2.31 6.87
CA TYR A 66 -5.09 1.92 5.63
C TYR A 66 -4.37 2.59 4.47
N TRP A 67 -4.07 1.81 3.46
CA TRP A 67 -3.48 2.25 2.22
C TRP A 67 -4.44 1.96 1.08
N ARG A 68 -4.85 3.00 0.36
CA ARG A 68 -5.78 2.92 -0.77
C ARG A 68 -5.09 3.38 -2.03
N LEU A 69 -4.87 2.46 -2.97
CA LEU A 69 -4.42 2.82 -4.32
C LEU A 69 -5.52 3.63 -5.03
N TRP A 70 -5.14 4.65 -5.77
CA TRP A 70 -6.10 5.42 -6.57
C TRP A 70 -6.75 4.54 -7.64
N GLY A 71 -8.09 4.52 -7.63
CA GLY A 71 -8.88 3.64 -8.49
C GLY A 71 -8.77 2.14 -8.18
N GLY A 72 -8.23 1.78 -7.01
CA GLY A 72 -7.92 0.39 -6.69
C GLY A 72 -8.33 -0.06 -5.29
N ALA A 73 -7.70 -1.14 -4.88
CA ALA A 73 -7.97 -1.81 -3.61
C ALA A 73 -7.45 -1.00 -2.41
N MET A 74 -8.12 -1.21 -1.28
CA MET A 74 -7.68 -0.76 0.03
C MET A 74 -7.03 -1.93 0.78
N PHE A 75 -5.91 -1.64 1.45
CA PHE A 75 -5.18 -2.60 2.28
C PHE A 75 -5.16 -2.09 3.72
N ALA A 76 -5.43 -3.00 4.66
CA ALA A 76 -5.26 -2.72 6.07
C ALA A 76 -3.86 -3.11 6.53
N GLY A 77 -3.31 -2.34 7.46
CA GLY A 77 -1.98 -2.53 8.01
C GLY A 77 -1.86 -1.94 9.40
N VAL A 78 -0.64 -1.68 9.80
CA VAL A 78 -0.30 -1.10 11.10
C VAL A 78 0.60 0.12 10.94
N GLU A 79 0.43 1.07 11.85
CA GLU A 79 1.28 2.25 12.00
C GLU A 79 1.99 2.18 13.34
N ASN A 80 3.30 2.46 13.31
CA ASN A 80 4.13 2.58 14.50
C ASN A 80 5.21 3.64 14.25
N ASN A 81 5.16 4.75 15.00
CA ASN A 81 6.14 5.83 14.90
C ASN A 81 6.36 6.34 13.45
N ASN A 82 5.28 6.72 12.77
CA ASN A 82 5.29 7.17 11.36
C ASN A 82 5.78 6.12 10.35
N THR A 83 5.98 4.88 10.78
CA THR A 83 6.26 3.75 9.89
C THR A 83 5.00 2.93 9.69
N TYR A 84 4.59 2.78 8.45
CA TYR A 84 3.38 2.09 8.02
C TYR A 84 3.76 0.78 7.36
N THR A 85 3.17 -0.32 7.81
CA THR A 85 3.44 -1.64 7.24
C THR A 85 2.15 -2.32 6.82
N PHE A 86 2.09 -2.73 5.55
CA PHE A 86 0.97 -3.43 4.94
C PHE A 86 1.45 -4.77 4.42
N GLN A 87 0.66 -5.82 4.65
CA GLN A 87 0.99 -7.15 4.19
C GLN A 87 -0.24 -7.79 3.56
N THR A 88 -0.05 -8.37 2.38
CA THR A 88 -1.05 -9.22 1.74
C THR A 88 -0.47 -10.60 1.45
N SER A 89 -1.34 -11.59 1.35
CA SER A 89 -0.93 -12.94 0.99
C SER A 89 -2.01 -13.60 0.18
N ARG A 90 -1.62 -14.26 -0.90
CA ARG A 90 -2.51 -15.07 -1.74
C ARG A 90 -1.81 -16.35 -2.19
N SER A 91 -2.57 -17.42 -2.33
CA SER A 91 -2.05 -18.67 -2.87
C SER A 91 -2.79 -19.04 -4.13
N TRP A 92 -2.08 -19.62 -5.09
CA TRP A 92 -2.67 -20.14 -6.32
C TRP A 92 -1.92 -21.36 -6.85
N MET A 93 -2.59 -22.09 -7.71
CA MET A 93 -2.01 -23.23 -8.39
C MET A 93 -1.34 -22.76 -9.69
N VAL A 94 -0.08 -23.11 -9.86
CA VAL A 94 0.74 -22.82 -11.06
C VAL A 94 0.64 -23.95 -12.07
N ILE A 95 0.71 -25.19 -11.59
CA ILE A 95 0.61 -26.41 -12.41
C ILE A 95 -0.33 -27.38 -11.71
N GLU A 96 -1.32 -27.87 -12.44
CA GLU A 96 -2.27 -28.84 -11.93
C GLU A 96 -1.62 -30.22 -11.63
N PRO A 97 -2.13 -30.93 -10.61
CA PRO A 97 -1.68 -32.28 -10.33
C PRO A 97 -2.05 -33.25 -11.46
N ASP A 98 -1.14 -34.17 -11.79
CA ASP A 98 -1.37 -35.26 -12.73
C ASP A 98 -1.26 -36.62 -12.02
N ARG A 99 -2.43 -37.18 -11.69
CA ARG A 99 -2.51 -38.46 -10.97
C ARG A 99 -2.00 -39.64 -11.78
N PHE A 100 -2.06 -39.56 -13.10
CA PHE A 100 -1.59 -40.63 -13.98
C PHE A 100 -0.06 -40.69 -14.02
N ARG A 101 0.59 -39.55 -13.86
CA ARG A 101 2.05 -39.44 -13.79
C ARG A 101 2.59 -39.37 -12.38
N GLY A 102 1.72 -39.44 -11.37
CA GLY A 102 2.12 -39.33 -9.97
C GLY A 102 2.61 -37.92 -9.59
N TYR A 103 2.24 -36.89 -10.36
CA TYR A 103 2.64 -35.50 -10.13
C TYR A 103 1.66 -34.82 -9.20
N VAL A 104 2.16 -34.26 -8.09
CA VAL A 104 1.33 -33.61 -7.04
C VAL A 104 0.89 -32.19 -7.39
N GLY A 105 1.45 -31.60 -8.44
CA GLY A 105 1.19 -30.23 -8.85
C GLY A 105 2.08 -29.19 -8.14
N CYS A 106 2.08 -27.98 -8.69
CA CYS A 106 2.78 -26.84 -8.12
C CYS A 106 1.77 -25.78 -7.66
N SER A 107 1.72 -25.52 -6.36
CA SER A 107 1.02 -24.39 -5.77
C SER A 107 2.01 -23.50 -5.04
N VAL A 108 1.81 -22.18 -5.12
CA VAL A 108 2.68 -21.18 -4.51
C VAL A 108 1.87 -20.21 -3.65
N THR A 109 2.54 -19.59 -2.70
CA THR A 109 2.03 -18.44 -1.96
C THR A 109 2.86 -17.22 -2.33
N GLN A 110 2.19 -16.15 -2.74
CA GLN A 110 2.74 -14.82 -2.85
C GLN A 110 2.47 -14.07 -1.55
N ARG A 111 3.49 -13.40 -1.07
CA ARG A 111 3.41 -12.48 0.05
C ARG A 111 3.97 -11.13 -0.40
N ASP A 112 3.14 -10.10 -0.32
CA ASP A 112 3.55 -8.74 -0.59
C ASP A 112 3.63 -7.98 0.72
N VAL A 113 4.74 -7.28 0.94
CA VAL A 113 4.98 -6.42 2.10
C VAL A 113 5.36 -5.05 1.59
N PHE A 114 4.64 -4.02 2.05
CA PHE A 114 4.93 -2.62 1.82
C PHE A 114 5.26 -1.97 3.15
N THR A 115 6.34 -1.24 3.19
CA THR A 115 6.73 -0.45 4.36
C THR A 115 7.00 0.97 3.91
N PHE A 116 6.36 1.94 4.57
CA PHE A 116 6.53 3.37 4.31
C PHE A 116 6.91 4.10 5.59
N GLU A 117 7.83 5.03 5.48
CA GLU A 117 8.13 6.02 6.50
C GLU A 117 7.70 7.39 5.99
N VAL A 118 6.87 8.08 6.76
CA VAL A 118 6.38 9.42 6.43
C VAL A 118 7.15 10.43 7.26
N SER A 119 7.80 11.38 6.60
CA SER A 119 8.54 12.45 7.25
C SER A 119 8.00 13.82 6.84
N VAL A 120 7.69 14.62 7.84
CA VAL A 120 7.35 16.04 7.65
C VAL A 120 8.61 16.83 7.91
N PRO A 121 9.13 17.61 6.94
CA PRO A 121 10.30 18.43 7.18
C PRO A 121 10.01 19.43 8.31
N GLU A 122 10.92 19.55 9.25
CA GLU A 122 10.87 20.59 10.26
C GLU A 122 10.96 21.97 9.57
N ILE A 123 9.83 22.64 9.46
CA ILE A 123 9.84 24.06 9.08
C ILE A 123 10.43 24.81 10.26
N LYS A 124 11.74 25.05 10.22
CA LYS A 124 12.34 26.04 11.12
C LYS A 124 11.70 27.36 10.77
N ALA A 125 10.73 27.78 11.57
CA ALA A 125 10.23 29.13 11.54
C ALA A 125 11.45 30.04 11.71
N GLY A 126 11.85 30.69 10.61
CA GLY A 126 12.95 31.63 10.63
C GLY A 126 12.59 32.77 11.57
N LEU A 127 13.07 32.68 12.80
CA LEU A 127 13.14 33.80 13.73
C LEU A 127 14.20 34.78 13.22
N ASP A 128 13.90 35.51 12.16
CA ASP A 128 14.59 36.73 11.80
C ASP A 128 13.64 37.65 11.00
N ALA A 129 12.46 37.89 11.53
CA ALA A 129 11.81 39.15 11.25
C ALA A 129 12.33 40.13 12.29
N GLY A 130 13.36 40.89 11.95
CA GLY A 130 13.82 42.01 12.76
C GLY A 130 12.62 42.89 13.08
N VAL A 131 12.19 42.85 14.33
CA VAL A 131 11.28 43.83 14.88
C VAL A 131 12.08 45.11 15.00
N GLU A 132 12.02 46.00 13.99
CA GLU A 132 12.32 47.39 14.18
C GLU A 132 11.32 47.96 15.16
N ASP A 133 11.85 48.30 16.33
CA ASP A 133 11.21 49.00 17.44
C ASP A 133 10.56 50.27 16.91
N SER A 134 9.26 50.28 16.69
CA SER A 134 8.46 51.50 16.51
C SER A 134 7.43 51.48 17.62
N GLY A 135 7.78 52.19 18.73
CA GLY A 135 6.88 52.44 19.84
C GLY A 135 5.59 53.13 19.36
N VAL A 136 4.47 52.48 19.61
CA VAL A 136 3.13 53.07 19.66
C VAL A 136 2.41 52.48 20.86
N ASP A 137 2.22 53.30 21.91
CA ASP A 137 1.30 53.06 23.01
C ASP A 137 -0.12 52.90 22.44
N GLY A 138 -0.74 51.79 22.67
CA GLY A 138 -2.12 51.51 22.29
C GLY A 138 -2.70 50.37 23.12
N ASP A 139 -3.46 50.72 24.14
CA ASP A 139 -4.35 49.82 24.86
C ASP A 139 -5.30 49.13 23.87
N ALA A 140 -5.21 47.84 23.74
CA ALA A 140 -6.28 47.01 23.14
C ALA A 140 -6.21 45.60 23.74
N ASP A 141 -7.25 45.25 24.49
CA ASP A 141 -7.60 43.90 24.85
C ASP A 141 -7.71 43.06 23.56
N THR A 142 -6.65 42.36 23.22
CA THR A 142 -6.68 41.39 22.11
C THR A 142 -6.75 40.02 22.76
N GLU A 143 -7.95 39.44 22.73
CA GLU A 143 -8.14 38.00 22.98
C GLU A 143 -7.13 37.23 22.13
N ALA A 144 -6.27 36.47 22.81
CA ALA A 144 -5.30 35.60 22.17
C ALA A 144 -6.06 34.55 21.38
N ASP A 145 -6.15 34.74 20.09
CA ASP A 145 -6.57 33.69 19.14
C ASP A 145 -5.52 32.56 19.18
N ALA A 146 -5.82 31.59 20.05
CA ALA A 146 -4.99 30.39 20.23
C ALA A 146 -5.18 29.49 19.03
N GLY A 147 -4.20 29.49 18.13
CA GLY A 147 -4.00 28.35 17.27
C GLY A 147 -4.20 28.57 15.78
N ALA A 148 -3.46 29.47 15.19
CA ALA A 148 -3.15 29.31 13.76
C ALA A 148 -2.25 28.08 13.62
N GLY A 149 -2.86 26.90 13.45
CA GLY A 149 -2.16 25.69 13.07
C GLY A 149 -1.36 25.99 11.80
N VAL A 150 -0.05 25.80 11.85
CA VAL A 150 0.78 25.92 10.64
C VAL A 150 0.26 24.90 9.66
N GLU A 151 -0.44 25.33 8.63
CA GLU A 151 -0.89 24.48 7.52
C GLU A 151 0.36 24.03 6.76
N VAL A 152 0.76 22.78 6.99
CA VAL A 152 1.92 22.20 6.30
C VAL A 152 1.52 21.94 4.86
N ASP A 153 2.25 22.52 3.90
CA ASP A 153 2.06 22.23 2.48
C ASP A 153 2.23 20.70 2.29
N PRO A 154 1.19 19.99 1.82
CA PRO A 154 1.25 18.55 1.67
C PRO A 154 2.38 18.10 0.74
N THR A 155 2.81 18.92 -0.21
CA THR A 155 3.90 18.59 -1.15
C THR A 155 5.27 18.53 -0.47
N LEU A 156 5.41 19.07 0.73
CA LEU A 156 6.64 19.00 1.52
C LEU A 156 6.77 17.71 2.33
N VAL A 157 5.68 16.95 2.47
CA VAL A 157 5.72 15.65 3.17
C VAL A 157 6.41 14.63 2.27
N LEU A 158 7.45 14.00 2.78
CA LEU A 158 8.20 12.98 2.07
C LEU A 158 7.79 11.59 2.52
N ILE A 159 7.84 10.65 1.59
CA ILE A 159 7.64 9.24 1.86
C ILE A 159 8.83 8.44 1.31
N THR A 160 9.37 7.57 2.15
CA THR A 160 10.40 6.59 1.76
C THR A 160 9.96 5.20 2.19
N GLY A 161 10.46 4.17 1.53
CA GLY A 161 10.06 2.83 1.93
C GLY A 161 10.56 1.73 1.01
N SER A 162 9.90 0.59 1.12
CA SER A 162 10.18 -0.57 0.29
C SER A 162 8.91 -1.37 -0.01
N GLN A 163 8.92 -2.04 -1.15
CA GLN A 163 7.99 -3.10 -1.48
C GLN A 163 8.78 -4.38 -1.71
N THR A 164 8.32 -5.47 -1.09
CA THR A 164 8.87 -6.81 -1.31
C THR A 164 7.73 -7.75 -1.70
N THR A 165 7.91 -8.46 -2.81
CA THR A 165 7.07 -9.58 -3.22
C THR A 165 7.88 -10.87 -3.10
N GLU A 166 7.46 -11.79 -2.28
CA GLU A 166 8.02 -13.13 -2.17
C GLU A 166 7.05 -14.17 -2.75
N ILE A 167 7.56 -15.13 -3.53
CA ILE A 167 6.79 -16.29 -4.00
C ILE A 167 7.48 -17.57 -3.52
N VAL A 168 6.74 -18.34 -2.74
CA VAL A 168 7.25 -19.55 -2.08
C VAL A 168 6.37 -20.73 -2.44
N PRO A 169 6.92 -21.90 -2.83
CA PRO A 169 6.16 -23.12 -2.99
C PRO A 169 5.42 -23.51 -1.71
N LEU A 170 4.18 -23.96 -1.83
CA LEU A 170 3.45 -24.53 -0.70
C LEU A 170 4.11 -25.84 -0.25
N THR A 171 4.02 -26.14 1.05
CA THR A 171 4.52 -27.38 1.60
C THR A 171 3.91 -28.59 0.89
N GLY A 172 4.75 -29.48 0.38
CA GLY A 172 4.33 -30.67 -0.35
C GLY A 172 4.05 -30.46 -1.85
N ALA A 173 4.15 -29.23 -2.37
CA ALA A 173 4.07 -28.98 -3.80
C ALA A 173 5.38 -29.36 -4.50
N ASP A 174 5.29 -29.93 -5.70
CA ASP A 174 6.44 -30.10 -6.60
C ASP A 174 6.44 -28.97 -7.63
N CYS A 175 7.24 -27.95 -7.42
CA CYS A 175 7.36 -26.81 -8.32
C CYS A 175 8.56 -26.92 -9.27
N THR A 176 9.24 -28.05 -9.32
CA THR A 176 10.38 -28.27 -10.23
C THR A 176 10.04 -27.95 -11.70
N PRO A 177 8.88 -28.39 -12.26
CA PRO A 177 8.54 -28.06 -13.64
C PRO A 177 8.13 -26.59 -13.85
N ALA A 178 7.87 -25.84 -12.79
CA ALA A 178 7.52 -24.43 -12.88
C ALA A 178 8.73 -23.51 -13.06
N VAL A 179 9.96 -24.04 -12.94
CA VAL A 179 11.20 -23.27 -13.08
C VAL A 179 11.65 -23.22 -14.53
N ALA A 180 12.18 -22.08 -14.96
CA ALA A 180 12.56 -21.77 -16.34
C ALA A 180 13.57 -22.76 -16.93
N ALA A 181 14.48 -23.31 -16.13
CA ALA A 181 15.40 -24.36 -16.55
C ALA A 181 14.70 -25.60 -17.14
N LEU A 182 13.43 -25.83 -16.79
CA LEU A 182 12.57 -26.91 -17.30
C LEU A 182 11.38 -26.40 -18.12
N GLY A 183 11.43 -25.13 -18.59
CA GLY A 183 10.40 -24.51 -19.41
C GLY A 183 9.26 -23.86 -18.63
N GLY A 184 9.38 -23.73 -17.32
CA GLY A 184 8.40 -23.06 -16.48
C GLY A 184 8.49 -21.52 -16.51
N PRO A 185 7.49 -20.83 -15.94
CA PRO A 185 7.41 -19.37 -15.98
C PRO A 185 8.33 -18.66 -14.98
N PHE A 186 8.75 -19.32 -13.90
CA PHE A 186 9.61 -18.72 -12.88
C PHE A 186 11.09 -18.91 -13.18
N LEU A 187 11.89 -17.87 -13.01
CA LEU A 187 13.34 -17.99 -13.14
C LEU A 187 13.90 -18.92 -12.05
N SER A 188 13.42 -18.74 -10.81
CA SER A 188 13.69 -19.61 -9.66
C SER A 188 12.48 -19.67 -8.73
N LEU A 189 12.43 -20.64 -7.81
CA LEU A 189 11.49 -20.73 -6.67
C LEU A 189 12.22 -21.30 -5.45
N PRO A 190 12.15 -20.67 -4.26
CA PRO A 190 11.47 -19.40 -4.01
C PRO A 190 12.10 -18.25 -4.78
N CYS A 191 11.32 -17.17 -5.01
CA CYS A 191 11.82 -16.01 -5.72
C CYS A 191 11.31 -14.72 -5.08
N ARG A 192 11.96 -13.59 -5.42
CA ARG A 192 11.71 -12.28 -4.84
C ARG A 192 11.76 -11.18 -5.88
N VAL A 193 10.91 -10.18 -5.70
CA VAL A 193 10.98 -8.87 -6.34
C VAL A 193 11.03 -7.83 -5.24
N GLU A 194 11.94 -6.87 -5.33
CA GLU A 194 12.08 -5.82 -4.34
C GLU A 194 12.27 -4.46 -5.01
N TYR A 195 11.59 -3.45 -4.43
CA TYR A 195 11.71 -2.05 -4.82
C TYR A 195 12.08 -1.21 -3.60
N VAL A 196 12.89 -0.19 -3.82
CA VAL A 196 13.04 0.95 -2.93
C VAL A 196 12.12 2.06 -3.42
N LEU A 197 11.30 2.59 -2.53
CA LEU A 197 10.26 3.57 -2.82
C LEU A 197 10.69 4.94 -2.32
N ASN A 198 10.52 5.97 -3.16
CA ASN A 198 10.71 7.36 -2.80
C ASN A 198 9.57 8.18 -3.39
N GLY A 199 9.04 9.11 -2.62
CA GLY A 199 7.91 9.92 -3.07
C GLY A 199 7.66 11.14 -2.21
N SER A 200 6.63 11.87 -2.57
CA SER A 200 6.17 13.06 -1.85
C SER A 200 4.64 13.09 -1.79
N GLY A 201 4.15 13.92 -0.91
CA GLY A 201 2.74 14.25 -0.88
C GLY A 201 2.31 14.95 -2.15
N ILE A 202 1.06 14.74 -2.52
CA ILE A 202 0.38 15.39 -3.64
C ILE A 202 -0.97 15.95 -3.17
N ALA A 203 -1.49 16.94 -3.88
CA ALA A 203 -2.84 17.44 -3.58
C ALA A 203 -3.86 16.30 -3.79
N PRO A 204 -4.84 16.14 -2.91
CA PRO A 204 -5.95 15.20 -3.11
C PRO A 204 -6.73 15.59 -4.36
N GLU A 205 -7.19 14.61 -5.15
CA GLU A 205 -8.08 14.82 -6.30
C GLU A 205 -9.51 15.15 -5.89
#